data_f153e02df3986895cc6cf77d698d6bce
#
_entry.id   f153e02df3986895cc6cf77d698d6bce
#
_cell.length_a   1.000
_cell.length_b   1.000
_cell.length_c   1.000
_cell.angle_alpha   90.00
_cell.angle_beta   90.00
_cell.angle_gamma   90.00
#
_symmetry.space_group_name_H-M   'P 1'
#
loop_
_entity.id
_entity.type
_entity.pdbx_description
1 polymer ?
#
loop_
_entity_poly.entity_id
_entity_poly.type
_entity_poly.pdbx_seq_one_letter_code
_entity_poly.pdbx_strand_id
1 'polypeptide(L)'
;MSNYKMPENFLWGSASAAYQVEGAYLEDGKGITNWDKFVRIKGKTFKNTTGDIAVDHYHRFKEDVRLMAEMGLKTYRFSIAWARIIPDGNGEVNEKGLKFYEELIDECLKYNIEPMVTIFHWDLPQALVDEYGGFENRKIVDDFVRYATILFKCFGSKVKYWITLNEQNIFTSLGWLTAMHPPGKFDDVKTFYQVNHHAFIAHAKTVLEFKKLVPNGKMELALLIAQVILLIVIQLMQCQKWILMI
;
A
#
# COMPACT_ATOMS: atom_id res chain seq x y z
N MET A 1 8.03 26.25 28.17
CA MET A 1 7.77 25.18 27.16
C MET A 1 6.61 24.35 27.69
N SER A 2 5.49 24.31 26.98
CA SER A 2 4.34 23.49 27.39
C SER A 2 4.73 22.00 27.22
N ASN A 3 4.76 21.25 28.31
CA ASN A 3 4.98 19.81 28.29
C ASN A 3 3.71 19.14 27.74
N TYR A 4 3.66 18.95 26.42
CA TYR A 4 2.61 18.09 25.84
C TYR A 4 2.89 16.65 26.23
N LYS A 5 1.99 16.05 26.99
CA LYS A 5 2.04 14.64 27.35
C LYS A 5 1.08 13.87 26.43
N MET A 6 1.58 12.89 25.71
CA MET A 6 0.74 11.98 24.95
C MET A 6 -0.11 11.10 25.88
N PRO A 7 -1.30 10.65 25.44
CA PRO A 7 -2.09 9.68 26.19
C PRO A 7 -1.29 8.42 26.52
N GLU A 8 -1.55 7.79 27.67
CA GLU A 8 -0.81 6.60 28.11
C GLU A 8 -0.93 5.41 27.14
N ASN A 9 -2.06 5.34 26.43
CA ASN A 9 -2.34 4.30 25.42
C ASN A 9 -1.94 4.71 24.00
N PHE A 10 -1.14 5.77 23.82
CA PHE A 10 -0.66 6.18 22.49
C PHE A 10 0.31 5.12 21.95
N LEU A 11 0.05 4.67 20.71
CA LEU A 11 0.85 3.64 20.05
C LEU A 11 2.05 4.27 19.32
N TRP A 12 3.20 4.30 19.98
CA TRP A 12 4.47 4.66 19.36
C TRP A 12 4.95 3.52 18.45
N GLY A 13 5.27 3.80 17.20
CA GLY A 13 5.61 2.76 16.24
C GLY A 13 6.37 3.22 15.02
N SER A 14 6.60 2.30 14.12
CA SER A 14 7.23 2.51 12.82
C SER A 14 6.36 1.98 11.70
N ALA A 15 6.71 2.35 10.45
CA ALA A 15 6.00 1.92 9.26
C ALA A 15 6.96 1.47 8.16
N SER A 16 6.54 0.47 7.38
CA SER A 16 7.20 0.04 6.16
C SER A 16 6.17 -0.30 5.07
N ALA A 17 6.66 -0.57 3.86
CA ALA A 17 5.85 -1.09 2.76
C ALA A 17 6.53 -2.33 2.16
N ALA A 18 5.73 -3.32 1.75
CA ALA A 18 6.20 -4.60 1.25
C ALA A 18 7.29 -4.45 0.18
N TYR A 19 7.03 -3.69 -0.87
CA TYR A 19 7.99 -3.47 -1.95
C TYR A 19 9.31 -2.83 -1.50
N GLN A 20 9.27 -2.00 -0.45
CA GLN A 20 10.45 -1.28 0.04
C GLN A 20 11.37 -2.15 0.91
N VAL A 21 10.85 -3.18 1.58
CA VAL A 21 11.60 -3.91 2.59
C VAL A 21 11.71 -5.41 2.36
N GLU A 22 10.70 -6.06 1.74
CA GLU A 22 10.65 -7.52 1.71
C GLU A 22 11.76 -8.17 0.90
N GLY A 23 12.00 -7.71 -0.33
CA GLY A 23 12.80 -8.48 -1.28
C GLY A 23 12.07 -9.76 -1.73
N ALA A 24 12.83 -10.85 -1.95
CA ALA A 24 12.27 -12.16 -2.31
C ALA A 24 11.24 -12.09 -3.46
N TYR A 25 11.53 -11.27 -4.49
CA TYR A 25 10.54 -10.80 -5.47
C TYR A 25 9.96 -11.91 -6.37
N LEU A 26 10.63 -13.06 -6.48
CA LEU A 26 10.16 -14.25 -7.23
C LEU A 26 10.03 -15.49 -6.34
N GLU A 27 10.20 -15.35 -5.03
CA GLU A 27 10.22 -16.51 -4.13
C GLU A 27 8.81 -16.91 -3.70
N ASP A 28 8.67 -18.20 -3.42
CA ASP A 28 7.45 -18.82 -2.86
C ASP A 28 6.19 -18.51 -3.66
N GLY A 29 6.31 -18.38 -4.99
CA GLY A 29 5.20 -18.17 -5.89
C GLY A 29 4.67 -16.74 -5.95
N LYS A 30 5.40 -15.75 -5.42
CA LYS A 30 5.01 -14.34 -5.58
C LYS A 30 4.99 -13.94 -7.05
N GLY A 31 3.90 -13.27 -7.46
CA GLY A 31 3.76 -12.70 -8.80
C GLY A 31 4.57 -11.40 -8.98
N ILE A 32 4.78 -11.03 -10.24
CA ILE A 32 5.41 -9.76 -10.61
C ILE A 32 4.45 -8.59 -10.33
N THR A 33 4.98 -7.49 -9.79
CA THR A 33 4.24 -6.25 -9.58
C THR A 33 4.53 -5.21 -10.67
N ASN A 34 3.69 -4.18 -10.75
CA ASN A 34 3.90 -3.01 -11.59
C ASN A 34 5.23 -2.29 -11.25
N TRP A 35 5.64 -2.28 -9.98
CA TRP A 35 6.93 -1.73 -9.55
C TRP A 35 8.09 -2.57 -10.02
N ASP A 36 8.00 -3.90 -10.01
CA ASP A 36 9.05 -4.79 -10.53
C ASP A 36 9.34 -4.48 -12.01
N LYS A 37 8.33 -4.20 -12.82
CA LYS A 37 8.51 -3.76 -14.21
C LYS A 37 9.04 -2.33 -14.32
N PHE A 38 8.47 -1.40 -13.55
CA PHE A 38 8.79 0.02 -13.65
C PHE A 38 10.24 0.35 -13.32
N VAL A 39 10.79 -0.23 -12.25
CA VAL A 39 12.19 0.00 -11.83
C VAL A 39 13.22 -0.51 -12.83
N ARG A 40 12.84 -1.44 -13.69
CA ARG A 40 13.69 -1.98 -14.76
C ARG A 40 13.75 -1.07 -16.00
N ILE A 41 12.93 -0.05 -16.07
CA ILE A 41 13.01 0.99 -17.11
C ILE A 41 14.19 1.91 -16.74
N LYS A 42 15.17 2.01 -17.63
CA LYS A 42 16.39 2.81 -17.42
C LYS A 42 16.06 4.25 -17.00
N GLY A 43 16.64 4.68 -15.89
CA GLY A 43 16.51 6.05 -15.38
C GLY A 43 15.25 6.29 -14.52
N LYS A 44 14.41 5.29 -14.25
CA LYS A 44 13.25 5.44 -13.37
C LYS A 44 13.59 5.37 -11.88
N THR A 45 14.73 4.78 -11.53
CA THR A 45 15.25 4.76 -10.15
C THR A 45 16.68 5.27 -10.09
N PHE A 46 17.10 5.73 -8.93
CA PHE A 46 18.47 6.16 -8.71
C PHE A 46 19.44 4.98 -8.95
N LYS A 47 20.43 5.17 -9.85
CA LYS A 47 21.38 4.14 -10.27
C LYS A 47 20.74 2.82 -10.76
N ASN A 48 19.52 2.84 -11.24
CA ASN A 48 18.73 1.68 -11.64
C ASN A 48 18.59 0.61 -10.54
N THR A 49 18.47 1.03 -9.29
CA THR A 49 18.22 0.13 -8.17
C THR A 49 16.85 -0.53 -8.26
N THR A 50 16.73 -1.73 -7.73
CA THR A 50 15.51 -2.55 -7.71
C THR A 50 15.12 -2.91 -6.27
N GLY A 51 13.89 -3.39 -6.08
CA GLY A 51 13.41 -3.95 -4.81
C GLY A 51 13.65 -5.46 -4.67
N ASP A 52 14.44 -6.07 -5.55
CA ASP A 52 14.56 -7.53 -5.64
C ASP A 52 15.04 -8.19 -4.34
N ILE A 53 15.95 -7.53 -3.63
CA ILE A 53 16.48 -7.94 -2.33
C ILE A 53 16.02 -6.97 -1.23
N ALA A 54 15.99 -5.67 -1.52
CA ALA A 54 15.65 -4.60 -0.56
C ALA A 54 16.50 -4.71 0.73
N VAL A 55 15.85 -4.82 1.90
CA VAL A 55 16.53 -5.13 3.18
C VAL A 55 16.32 -6.57 3.62
N ASP A 56 15.79 -7.38 2.73
CA ASP A 56 15.59 -8.83 2.92
C ASP A 56 14.67 -9.16 4.13
N HIS A 57 13.68 -8.31 4.36
CA HIS A 57 12.74 -8.49 5.47
C HIS A 57 11.97 -9.82 5.37
N TYR A 58 11.73 -10.32 4.15
CA TYR A 58 11.06 -11.60 3.92
C TYR A 58 11.73 -12.76 4.67
N HIS A 59 13.06 -12.81 4.70
CA HIS A 59 13.81 -13.84 5.41
C HIS A 59 14.17 -13.43 6.85
N ARG A 60 14.22 -12.13 7.13
CA ARG A 60 14.76 -11.57 8.38
C ARG A 60 13.69 -11.01 9.33
N PHE A 61 12.40 -11.11 8.99
CA PHE A 61 11.33 -10.47 9.76
C PHE A 61 11.35 -10.81 11.26
N LYS A 62 11.74 -12.03 11.65
CA LYS A 62 11.83 -12.43 13.07
C LYS A 62 12.91 -11.64 13.82
N GLU A 63 14.06 -11.42 13.19
CA GLU A 63 15.12 -10.57 13.73
C GLU A 63 14.67 -9.11 13.77
N ASP A 64 14.09 -8.61 12.69
CA ASP A 64 13.65 -7.23 12.58
C ASP A 64 12.59 -6.89 13.62
N VAL A 65 11.59 -7.77 13.82
CA VAL A 65 10.54 -7.57 14.86
C VAL A 65 11.14 -7.63 16.25
N ARG A 66 12.11 -8.51 16.52
CA ARG A 66 12.84 -8.53 17.79
C ARG A 66 13.56 -7.21 18.06
N LEU A 67 14.24 -6.66 17.06
CA LEU A 67 14.89 -5.34 17.16
C LEU A 67 13.89 -4.21 17.40
N MET A 68 12.72 -4.24 16.73
CA MET A 68 11.64 -3.30 17.00
C MET A 68 11.16 -3.37 18.46
N ALA A 69 11.07 -4.57 19.02
CA ALA A 69 10.70 -4.77 20.43
C ALA A 69 11.76 -4.19 21.37
N GLU A 70 13.06 -4.41 21.09
CA GLU A 70 14.17 -3.83 21.86
C GLU A 70 14.17 -2.29 21.81
N MET A 71 13.78 -1.69 20.69
CA MET A 71 13.57 -0.24 20.54
C MET A 71 12.35 0.28 21.31
N GLY A 72 11.51 -0.61 21.87
CA GLY A 72 10.32 -0.24 22.62
C GLY A 72 9.11 0.12 21.78
N LEU A 73 9.07 -0.22 20.49
CA LEU A 73 7.93 0.05 19.61
C LEU A 73 6.68 -0.69 20.11
N LYS A 74 5.52 -0.03 20.01
CA LYS A 74 4.21 -0.54 20.44
C LYS A 74 3.33 -0.92 19.27
N THR A 75 3.64 -0.45 18.06
CA THR A 75 2.94 -0.82 16.84
C THR A 75 3.92 -0.87 15.67
N TYR A 76 3.65 -1.77 14.75
CA TYR A 76 4.34 -1.86 13.47
C TYR A 76 3.31 -1.84 12.33
N ARG A 77 3.38 -0.80 11.49
CA ARG A 77 2.59 -0.71 10.27
C ARG A 77 3.38 -1.30 9.12
N PHE A 78 2.81 -2.29 8.44
CA PHE A 78 3.37 -2.87 7.22
C PHE A 78 2.27 -3.08 6.17
N SER A 79 2.64 -3.20 4.91
CA SER A 79 1.70 -3.56 3.86
C SER A 79 1.81 -5.03 3.50
N ILE A 80 0.73 -5.58 2.95
CA ILE A 80 0.70 -6.92 2.39
C ILE A 80 0.81 -6.80 0.87
N ALA A 81 1.81 -7.47 0.26
CA ALA A 81 1.96 -7.50 -1.18
C ALA A 81 0.84 -8.33 -1.82
N TRP A 82 -0.04 -7.68 -2.59
CA TRP A 82 -1.15 -8.36 -3.26
C TRP A 82 -0.67 -9.52 -4.12
N ALA A 83 0.39 -9.32 -4.91
CA ALA A 83 0.98 -10.35 -5.75
C ALA A 83 1.64 -11.51 -4.97
N ARG A 84 1.83 -11.40 -3.65
CA ARG A 84 2.29 -12.52 -2.81
C ARG A 84 1.11 -13.37 -2.37
N ILE A 85 -0.07 -12.77 -2.20
CA ILE A 85 -1.30 -13.45 -1.79
C ILE A 85 -2.04 -14.06 -3.00
N ILE A 86 -2.15 -13.31 -4.09
CA ILE A 86 -2.76 -13.75 -5.35
C ILE A 86 -1.79 -13.35 -6.47
N PRO A 87 -0.94 -14.27 -6.96
CA PRO A 87 0.18 -13.93 -7.85
C PRO A 87 -0.21 -13.20 -9.13
N ASP A 88 -1.34 -13.55 -9.72
CA ASP A 88 -1.92 -12.91 -10.90
C ASP A 88 -2.96 -11.82 -10.56
N GLY A 89 -3.26 -11.64 -9.27
CA GLY A 89 -4.16 -10.63 -8.73
C GLY A 89 -5.62 -11.05 -8.61
N ASN A 90 -6.11 -12.01 -9.41
CA ASN A 90 -7.51 -12.46 -9.41
C ASN A 90 -7.70 -13.99 -9.51
N GLY A 91 -6.63 -14.77 -9.58
CA GLY A 91 -6.65 -16.24 -9.63
C GLY A 91 -6.59 -16.93 -8.28
N GLU A 92 -5.78 -17.97 -8.19
CA GLU A 92 -5.66 -18.79 -7.01
C GLU A 92 -4.89 -18.12 -5.87
N VAL A 93 -5.25 -18.44 -4.65
CA VAL A 93 -4.58 -17.95 -3.44
C VAL A 93 -3.26 -18.70 -3.23
N ASN A 94 -2.21 -17.98 -2.96
CA ASN A 94 -0.90 -18.54 -2.63
C ASN A 94 -0.77 -18.75 -1.11
N GLU A 95 -0.90 -20.00 -0.69
CA GLU A 95 -0.82 -20.39 0.72
C GLU A 95 0.53 -20.03 1.37
N LYS A 96 1.63 -20.06 0.61
CA LYS A 96 2.95 -19.66 1.15
C LYS A 96 3.00 -18.16 1.46
N GLY A 97 2.36 -17.34 0.63
CA GLY A 97 2.23 -15.91 0.88
C GLY A 97 1.38 -15.61 2.11
N LEU A 98 0.25 -16.30 2.28
CA LEU A 98 -0.56 -16.19 3.49
C LEU A 98 0.22 -16.59 4.74
N LYS A 99 0.93 -17.71 4.69
CA LYS A 99 1.74 -18.21 5.81
C LYS A 99 2.82 -17.20 6.24
N PHE A 100 3.51 -16.59 5.29
CA PHE A 100 4.52 -15.56 5.60
C PHE A 100 3.92 -14.41 6.43
N TYR A 101 2.79 -13.84 6.00
CA TYR A 101 2.16 -12.75 6.75
C TYR A 101 1.53 -13.20 8.06
N GLU A 102 1.02 -14.42 8.13
CA GLU A 102 0.58 -14.98 9.41
C GLU A 102 1.73 -15.07 10.41
N GLU A 103 2.88 -15.59 10.00
CA GLU A 103 4.06 -15.68 10.85
C GLU A 103 4.59 -14.29 11.25
N LEU A 104 4.56 -13.30 10.35
CA LEU A 104 4.94 -11.92 10.68
C LEU A 104 4.01 -11.29 11.73
N ILE A 105 2.69 -11.48 11.57
CA ILE A 105 1.68 -11.00 12.53
C ILE A 105 1.88 -11.67 13.88
N ASP A 106 2.07 -12.97 13.91
CA ASP A 106 2.29 -13.74 15.14
C ASP A 106 3.57 -13.33 15.86
N GLU A 107 4.65 -13.05 15.11
CA GLU A 107 5.89 -12.56 15.68
C GLU A 107 5.72 -11.16 16.29
N CYS A 108 4.96 -10.25 15.66
CA CYS A 108 4.63 -8.95 16.26
C CYS A 108 3.86 -9.12 17.57
N LEU A 109 2.82 -9.94 17.58
CA LEU A 109 1.99 -10.18 18.76
C LEU A 109 2.77 -10.82 19.90
N LYS A 110 3.68 -11.73 19.62
CA LYS A 110 4.60 -12.36 20.59
C LYS A 110 5.40 -11.32 21.39
N TYR A 111 5.78 -10.20 20.75
CA TYR A 111 6.52 -9.11 21.40
C TYR A 111 5.61 -7.97 21.90
N ASN A 112 4.28 -8.16 21.92
CA ASN A 112 3.30 -7.13 22.26
C ASN A 112 3.42 -5.87 21.38
N ILE A 113 3.79 -6.06 20.13
CA ILE A 113 3.75 -5.04 19.07
C ILE A 113 2.42 -5.21 18.33
N GLU A 114 1.55 -4.19 18.38
CA GLU A 114 0.25 -4.18 17.68
C GLU A 114 0.47 -4.11 16.17
N PRO A 115 0.04 -5.11 15.38
CA PRO A 115 0.15 -5.06 13.92
C PRO A 115 -0.89 -4.10 13.35
N MET A 116 -0.45 -3.24 12.42
CA MET A 116 -1.31 -2.35 11.63
C MET A 116 -1.10 -2.67 10.15
N VAL A 117 -2.11 -3.24 9.50
CA VAL A 117 -1.99 -3.74 8.13
C VAL A 117 -2.49 -2.73 7.11
N THR A 118 -1.63 -2.42 6.14
CA THR A 118 -2.01 -1.70 4.92
C THR A 118 -2.29 -2.72 3.81
N ILE A 119 -3.52 -2.72 3.29
CA ILE A 119 -3.96 -3.67 2.28
C ILE A 119 -3.26 -3.43 0.94
N PHE A 120 -3.12 -2.15 0.54
CA PHE A 120 -2.47 -1.79 -0.71
C PHE A 120 -1.51 -0.62 -0.55
N HIS A 121 -0.24 -0.84 -0.93
CA HIS A 121 0.81 0.18 -0.92
C HIS A 121 1.53 0.26 -2.28
N TRP A 122 0.73 0.47 -3.36
CA TRP A 122 1.13 0.80 -4.73
C TRP A 122 1.65 -0.37 -5.58
N ASP A 123 1.91 -1.53 -4.99
CA ASP A 123 2.47 -2.74 -5.61
C ASP A 123 1.38 -3.63 -6.22
N LEU A 124 0.75 -3.13 -7.29
CA LEU A 124 -0.31 -3.84 -8.01
C LEU A 124 0.24 -5.06 -8.77
N PRO A 125 -0.41 -6.24 -8.71
CA PRO A 125 -0.05 -7.35 -9.57
C PRO A 125 -0.02 -6.93 -11.05
N GLN A 126 1.12 -7.18 -11.70
CA GLN A 126 1.31 -6.75 -13.09
C GLN A 126 0.33 -7.44 -14.05
N ALA A 127 -0.09 -8.66 -13.75
CA ALA A 127 -1.06 -9.37 -14.57
C ALA A 127 -2.39 -8.60 -14.69
N LEU A 128 -2.87 -7.92 -13.63
CA LEU A 128 -4.06 -7.08 -13.69
C LEU A 128 -3.86 -5.83 -14.56
N VAL A 129 -2.63 -5.29 -14.59
CA VAL A 129 -2.28 -4.18 -15.48
C VAL A 129 -2.27 -4.66 -16.93
N ASP A 130 -1.67 -5.81 -17.20
CA ASP A 130 -1.56 -6.40 -18.53
C ASP A 130 -2.93 -6.86 -19.07
N GLU A 131 -3.82 -7.38 -18.20
CA GLU A 131 -5.15 -7.87 -18.60
C GLU A 131 -6.12 -6.72 -18.93
N TYR A 132 -6.21 -5.71 -18.06
CA TYR A 132 -7.25 -4.66 -18.19
C TYR A 132 -6.82 -3.26 -17.73
N GLY A 133 -5.55 -3.01 -17.46
CA GLY A 133 -5.04 -1.71 -17.07
C GLY A 133 -5.15 -1.41 -15.55
N GLY A 134 -5.42 -2.43 -14.72
CA GLY A 134 -5.50 -2.25 -13.27
C GLY A 134 -6.55 -1.21 -12.86
N PHE A 135 -6.15 -0.19 -12.07
CA PHE A 135 -7.08 0.85 -11.60
C PHE A 135 -7.71 1.72 -12.71
N GLU A 136 -7.25 1.64 -13.95
CA GLU A 136 -7.90 2.31 -15.08
C GLU A 136 -9.25 1.67 -15.44
N ASN A 137 -9.46 0.41 -15.06
CA ASN A 137 -10.69 -0.32 -15.32
C ASN A 137 -11.48 -0.57 -14.03
N ARG A 138 -12.81 -0.48 -14.14
CA ARG A 138 -13.70 -0.71 -12.99
C ARG A 138 -13.64 -2.14 -12.44
N LYS A 139 -13.18 -3.13 -13.21
CA LYS A 139 -12.99 -4.53 -12.78
C LYS A 139 -12.08 -4.63 -11.56
N ILE A 140 -11.09 -3.74 -11.42
CA ILE A 140 -10.19 -3.70 -10.27
C ILE A 140 -10.92 -3.61 -8.92
N VAL A 141 -12.11 -3.00 -8.91
CA VAL A 141 -12.89 -2.83 -7.68
C VAL A 141 -13.27 -4.18 -7.07
N ASP A 142 -13.74 -5.10 -7.90
CA ASP A 142 -14.20 -6.41 -7.41
C ASP A 142 -13.00 -7.31 -7.09
N ASP A 143 -11.92 -7.25 -7.87
CA ASP A 143 -10.68 -7.96 -7.59
C ASP A 143 -10.03 -7.48 -6.29
N PHE A 144 -10.02 -6.15 -6.05
CA PHE A 144 -9.51 -5.57 -4.80
C PHE A 144 -10.34 -6.00 -3.58
N VAL A 145 -11.66 -5.96 -3.68
CA VAL A 145 -12.56 -6.39 -2.60
C VAL A 145 -12.37 -7.87 -2.28
N ARG A 146 -12.21 -8.72 -3.32
CA ARG A 146 -11.91 -10.14 -3.14
C ARG A 146 -10.60 -10.34 -2.40
N TYR A 147 -9.52 -9.66 -2.83
CA TYR A 147 -8.22 -9.69 -2.16
C TYR A 147 -8.32 -9.28 -0.69
N ALA A 148 -8.93 -8.14 -0.42
CA ALA A 148 -9.12 -7.64 0.95
C ALA A 148 -9.95 -8.60 1.81
N THR A 149 -10.99 -9.21 1.24
CA THR A 149 -11.84 -10.19 1.92
C THR A 149 -11.04 -11.44 2.35
N ILE A 150 -10.10 -11.90 1.53
CA ILE A 150 -9.20 -13.00 1.89
C ILE A 150 -8.37 -12.61 3.12
N LEU A 151 -7.77 -11.41 3.12
CA LEU A 151 -6.98 -10.93 4.26
C LEU A 151 -7.81 -10.83 5.55
N PHE A 152 -9.05 -10.34 5.47
CA PHE A 152 -9.94 -10.25 6.64
C PHE A 152 -10.30 -11.61 7.20
N LYS A 153 -10.55 -12.60 6.34
CA LYS A 153 -10.83 -13.98 6.78
C LYS A 153 -9.62 -14.63 7.43
N CYS A 154 -8.41 -14.41 6.90
CA CYS A 154 -7.19 -15.02 7.42
C CYS A 154 -6.67 -14.32 8.67
N PHE A 155 -6.70 -12.98 8.70
CA PHE A 155 -5.99 -12.20 9.72
C PHE A 155 -6.89 -11.34 10.60
N GLY A 156 -8.17 -11.20 10.29
CA GLY A 156 -9.09 -10.30 10.99
C GLY A 156 -9.31 -10.62 12.46
N SER A 157 -9.05 -11.84 12.91
CA SER A 157 -9.09 -12.22 14.32
C SER A 157 -7.86 -11.76 15.11
N LYS A 158 -6.72 -11.53 14.43
CA LYS A 158 -5.42 -11.16 15.02
C LYS A 158 -5.10 -9.67 14.84
N VAL A 159 -5.57 -9.04 13.76
CA VAL A 159 -5.27 -7.66 13.38
C VAL A 159 -6.46 -6.74 13.65
N LYS A 160 -6.23 -5.72 14.45
CA LYS A 160 -7.23 -4.74 14.83
C LYS A 160 -7.25 -3.50 13.93
N TYR A 161 -6.08 -3.08 13.45
CA TYR A 161 -5.92 -1.83 12.72
C TYR A 161 -5.61 -2.07 11.25
N TRP A 162 -6.41 -1.47 10.36
CA TRP A 162 -6.32 -1.67 8.93
C TRP A 162 -6.31 -0.34 8.17
N ILE A 163 -5.52 -0.27 7.11
CA ILE A 163 -5.52 0.82 6.15
C ILE A 163 -5.80 0.21 4.78
N THR A 164 -6.82 0.71 4.08
CA THR A 164 -7.18 0.18 2.76
C THR A 164 -6.14 0.54 1.71
N LEU A 165 -5.89 1.83 1.52
CA LEU A 165 -5.00 2.38 0.50
C LEU A 165 -4.01 3.32 1.17
N ASN A 166 -2.72 3.14 0.89
CA ASN A 166 -1.72 4.12 1.27
C ASN A 166 -1.70 5.26 0.27
N GLU A 167 -1.91 6.49 0.78
CA GLU A 167 -1.72 7.74 0.02
C GLU A 167 -2.30 7.67 -1.40
N GLN A 168 -3.60 7.41 -1.48
CA GLN A 168 -4.28 7.25 -2.76
C GLN A 168 -4.04 8.45 -3.69
N ASN A 169 -4.01 9.66 -3.16
CA ASN A 169 -3.73 10.87 -3.91
C ASN A 169 -2.30 10.92 -4.49
N ILE A 170 -1.34 10.22 -3.88
CA ILE A 170 0.05 10.15 -4.32
C ILE A 170 0.21 9.19 -5.49
N PHE A 171 -0.18 7.92 -5.31
CA PHE A 171 0.04 6.96 -6.38
C PHE A 171 -0.71 7.34 -7.66
N THR A 172 -1.89 7.97 -7.52
CA THR A 172 -2.67 8.40 -8.68
C THR A 172 -2.05 9.62 -9.38
N SER A 173 -1.62 10.65 -8.63
CA SER A 173 -0.97 11.82 -9.22
C SER A 173 0.41 11.49 -9.82
N LEU A 174 1.22 10.72 -9.11
CA LEU A 174 2.56 10.38 -9.60
C LEU A 174 2.54 9.36 -10.73
N GLY A 175 1.49 8.51 -10.80
CA GLY A 175 1.34 7.52 -11.86
C GLY A 175 0.78 8.07 -13.17
N TRP A 176 -0.18 9.04 -13.10
CA TRP A 176 -0.91 9.50 -14.29
C TRP A 176 -0.70 10.97 -14.66
N LEU A 177 -0.16 11.80 -13.75
CA LEU A 177 0.11 13.22 -14.07
C LEU A 177 1.60 13.52 -14.28
N THR A 178 2.50 12.82 -13.57
CA THR A 178 3.94 13.17 -13.58
C THR A 178 4.85 12.06 -14.12
N ALA A 179 4.33 10.86 -14.38
CA ALA A 179 5.08 9.67 -14.82
C ALA A 179 6.21 9.22 -13.85
N MET A 180 6.15 9.65 -12.59
CA MET A 180 7.17 9.31 -11.58
C MET A 180 6.95 7.94 -10.94
N HIS A 181 5.72 7.43 -10.95
CA HIS A 181 5.34 6.10 -10.47
C HIS A 181 4.73 5.26 -11.61
N PRO A 182 4.58 3.93 -11.43
CA PRO A 182 3.80 3.13 -12.37
C PRO A 182 2.37 3.66 -12.51
N PRO A 183 1.75 3.63 -13.69
CA PRO A 183 2.22 3.09 -14.95
C PRO A 183 3.13 4.04 -15.74
N GLY A 184 3.46 5.21 -15.22
CA GLY A 184 4.39 6.16 -15.84
C GLY A 184 3.76 7.01 -16.94
N LYS A 185 2.48 7.34 -16.84
CA LYS A 185 1.76 8.23 -17.73
C LYS A 185 1.96 9.69 -17.35
N PHE A 186 1.99 10.57 -18.33
CA PHE A 186 2.16 12.00 -18.14
C PHE A 186 0.94 12.75 -18.63
N ASP A 187 0.46 13.72 -17.83
CA ASP A 187 -0.67 14.63 -18.12
C ASP A 187 -1.97 13.93 -18.56
N ASP A 188 -2.19 12.69 -18.12
CA ASP A 188 -3.41 11.93 -18.40
C ASP A 188 -4.49 12.25 -17.35
N VAL A 189 -4.98 13.49 -17.38
CA VAL A 189 -5.93 14.04 -16.39
C VAL A 189 -7.25 13.25 -16.37
N LYS A 190 -7.74 12.83 -17.55
CA LYS A 190 -8.99 12.04 -17.62
C LYS A 190 -8.85 10.72 -16.90
N THR A 191 -7.80 9.95 -17.18
CA THR A 191 -7.55 8.66 -16.55
C THR A 191 -7.22 8.84 -15.07
N PHE A 192 -6.51 9.90 -14.70
CA PHE A 192 -6.26 10.24 -13.29
C PHE A 192 -7.56 10.31 -12.47
N TYR A 193 -8.57 11.05 -12.93
CA TYR A 193 -9.87 11.13 -12.22
C TYR A 193 -10.61 9.79 -12.22
N GLN A 194 -10.53 9.02 -13.31
CA GLN A 194 -11.13 7.69 -13.38
C GLN A 194 -10.49 6.71 -12.39
N VAL A 195 -9.17 6.69 -12.30
CA VAL A 195 -8.41 5.87 -11.34
C VAL A 195 -8.76 6.24 -9.90
N ASN A 196 -8.83 7.54 -9.59
CA ASN A 196 -9.27 8.01 -8.28
C ASN A 196 -10.69 7.52 -7.94
N HIS A 197 -11.62 7.61 -8.90
CA HIS A 197 -12.98 7.13 -8.71
C HIS A 197 -13.02 5.62 -8.41
N HIS A 198 -12.28 4.81 -9.17
CA HIS A 198 -12.21 3.36 -8.93
C HIS A 198 -11.56 3.03 -7.58
N ALA A 199 -10.50 3.73 -7.20
CA ALA A 199 -9.84 3.56 -5.91
C ALA A 199 -10.79 3.86 -4.73
N PHE A 200 -11.56 4.96 -4.81
CA PHE A 200 -12.55 5.29 -3.76
C PHE A 200 -13.69 4.28 -3.69
N ILE A 201 -14.17 3.75 -4.82
CA ILE A 201 -15.21 2.71 -4.80
C ILE A 201 -14.64 1.42 -4.22
N ALA A 202 -13.42 1.03 -4.59
CA ALA A 202 -12.74 -0.13 -4.02
C ALA A 202 -12.62 0.01 -2.50
N HIS A 203 -12.16 1.18 -2.01
CA HIS A 203 -12.14 1.50 -0.58
C HIS A 203 -13.52 1.34 0.07
N ALA A 204 -14.54 2.01 -0.46
CA ALA A 204 -15.88 2.01 0.13
C ALA A 204 -16.48 0.60 0.22
N LYS A 205 -16.39 -0.22 -0.85
CA LYS A 205 -16.85 -1.62 -0.84
C LYS A 205 -16.03 -2.46 0.14
N THR A 206 -14.72 -2.25 0.23
CA THR A 206 -13.85 -2.95 1.19
C THR A 206 -14.25 -2.66 2.63
N VAL A 207 -14.57 -1.40 2.96
CA VAL A 207 -15.07 -1.01 4.30
C VAL A 207 -16.38 -1.74 4.64
N LEU A 208 -17.27 -1.94 3.67
CA LEU A 208 -18.51 -2.69 3.91
C LEU A 208 -18.24 -4.17 4.25
N GLU A 209 -17.32 -4.82 3.54
CA GLU A 209 -16.92 -6.20 3.85
C GLU A 209 -16.15 -6.29 5.18
N PHE A 210 -15.27 -5.33 5.45
CA PHE A 210 -14.55 -5.24 6.72
C PHE A 210 -15.50 -5.21 7.93
N LYS A 211 -16.52 -4.36 7.91
CA LYS A 211 -17.48 -4.26 9.01
C LYS A 211 -18.22 -5.56 9.30
N LYS A 212 -18.39 -6.42 8.28
CA LYS A 212 -19.02 -7.75 8.45
C LYS A 212 -18.06 -8.77 9.06
N LEU A 213 -16.79 -8.75 8.63
CA LEU A 213 -15.80 -9.79 8.93
C LEU A 213 -14.92 -9.48 10.15
N VAL A 214 -14.70 -8.19 10.44
CA VAL A 214 -13.84 -7.71 11.53
C VAL A 214 -14.60 -6.66 12.37
N PRO A 215 -15.68 -7.03 13.07
CA PRO A 215 -16.58 -6.07 13.72
C PRO A 215 -15.93 -5.21 14.80
N ASN A 216 -14.86 -5.69 15.43
CA ASN A 216 -14.11 -4.97 16.47
C ASN A 216 -12.86 -4.26 15.92
N GLY A 217 -12.63 -4.33 14.61
CA GLY A 217 -11.51 -3.68 13.96
C GLY A 217 -11.74 -2.19 13.69
N LYS A 218 -10.65 -1.52 13.37
CA LYS A 218 -10.65 -0.12 12.91
C LYS A 218 -10.01 -0.05 11.54
N MET A 219 -10.66 0.66 10.61
CA MET A 219 -10.18 0.81 9.24
C MET A 219 -10.20 2.26 8.82
N GLU A 220 -9.11 2.69 8.17
CA GLU A 220 -8.92 4.05 7.69
C GLU A 220 -8.34 4.05 6.25
N LEU A 221 -8.32 5.25 5.65
CA LEU A 221 -7.63 5.59 4.42
C LEU A 221 -6.48 6.55 4.77
N ALA A 222 -5.25 6.21 4.42
CA ALA A 222 -4.13 7.12 4.62
C ALA A 222 -4.04 8.12 3.46
N LEU A 223 -4.01 9.41 3.76
CA LEU A 223 -3.82 10.49 2.79
C LEU A 223 -2.62 11.36 3.20
N LEU A 224 -1.83 11.79 2.21
CA LEU A 224 -0.79 12.79 2.44
C LEU A 224 -1.38 14.19 2.22
N ILE A 225 -1.70 14.90 3.29
CA ILE A 225 -2.37 16.22 3.24
C ILE A 225 -1.46 17.30 2.67
N ALA A 226 -0.16 17.24 2.93
CA ALA A 226 0.80 18.28 2.47
C ALA A 226 0.82 18.46 0.95
N GLN A 227 0.61 17.40 0.19
CA GLN A 227 0.60 17.45 -1.28
C GLN A 227 -0.70 18.00 -1.86
N VAL A 228 -1.82 17.84 -1.17
CA VAL A 228 -3.09 18.48 -1.57
C VAL A 228 -2.94 19.99 -1.55
N ILE A 229 -2.28 20.55 -0.53
CA ILE A 229 -1.99 21.98 -0.45
C ILE A 229 -1.07 22.42 -1.58
N LEU A 230 -0.02 21.66 -1.89
CA LEU A 230 0.92 21.97 -2.98
C LEU A 230 0.23 21.94 -4.35
N LEU A 231 -0.61 20.95 -4.62
CA LEU A 231 -1.39 20.86 -5.86
C LEU A 231 -2.38 22.03 -6.00
N ILE A 232 -3.06 22.43 -4.93
CA ILE A 232 -3.94 23.59 -4.91
C ILE A 232 -3.13 24.89 -5.17
N VAL A 233 -1.95 25.04 -4.54
CA VAL A 233 -1.09 26.21 -4.75
C VAL A 233 -0.57 26.27 -6.19
N ILE A 234 -0.12 25.14 -6.75
CA ILE A 234 0.33 25.08 -8.16
C ILE A 234 -0.82 25.43 -9.11
N GLN A 235 -2.02 24.92 -8.86
CA GLN A 235 -3.20 25.18 -9.68
C GLN A 235 -3.64 26.65 -9.59
N LEU A 236 -3.59 27.24 -8.40
CA LEU A 236 -3.83 28.67 -8.20
C LEU A 236 -2.78 29.55 -8.90
N MET A 237 -1.50 29.16 -8.85
CA MET A 237 -0.43 29.85 -9.56
C MET A 237 -0.56 29.76 -11.08
N GLN A 238 -1.03 28.62 -11.61
CA GLN A 238 -1.34 28.47 -13.03
C GLN A 238 -2.54 29.32 -13.44
N CYS A 239 -3.60 29.37 -12.66
CA CYS A 239 -4.74 30.26 -12.89
C CYS A 239 -4.33 31.74 -12.89
N GLN A 240 -3.45 32.17 -11.97
CA GLN A 240 -2.93 33.55 -11.95
C GLN A 240 -2.13 33.90 -13.19
N LYS A 241 -1.37 32.97 -13.79
CA LYS A 241 -0.68 33.19 -15.07
C LYS A 241 -1.63 33.46 -16.24
N TRP A 242 -2.81 32.85 -16.23
CA TRP A 242 -3.85 33.10 -17.24
C TRP A 242 -4.49 34.48 -17.08
N ILE A 243 -4.64 34.96 -15.84
CA ILE A 243 -5.21 36.30 -15.54
C ILE A 243 -4.25 37.43 -15.93
N LEU A 244 -2.94 37.20 -15.94
CA LEU A 244 -1.91 38.18 -16.32
C LEU A 244 -1.60 38.16 -17.84
N MET A 245 -2.23 37.28 -18.63
CA MET A 245 -2.12 37.24 -20.09
C MET A 245 -3.36 37.78 -20.83
N ILE A 246 -4.35 38.32 -20.11
CA ILE A 246 -5.50 39.07 -20.62
C ILE A 246 -5.33 40.56 -20.30
#